data_274f02ad30c97521ec55c777a94bc961
#
_entry.id   274f02ad30c97521ec55c777a94bc961
#
_cell.length_a   1.000
_cell.length_b   1.000
_cell.length_c   1.000
_cell.angle_alpha   90.00
_cell.angle_beta   90.00
_cell.angle_gamma   90.00
#
_symmetry.space_group_name_H-M   'P 1'
#
loop_
_entity.id
_entity.type
_entity.pdbx_description
1 polymer ?
#
loop_
_entity_poly.entity_id
_entity_poly.type
_entity_poly.pdbx_seq_one_letter_code
_entity_poly.pdbx_strand_id
1 'polypeptide(L)'
;SVPALSSSIPVVFVAFVTAGLTAGVGVADYFGIGVGGLKQRGQQVVVLTGVGFAGLFSPYLTTPVIAIPVLPFLDSFSEVQRTLANQVVGQVGMALGTVLVVGAFLKVTDRDLSFIDLRRPTLRDLVWIVGGIVVLFGVLYAISLSMQATGVESADHATTQSAERAPEMLLVLIPLAILIIGPFEELLYRNVIQKSLYETFSRAGAVVVASVIFAAVHVLAYSTAGLGAVIASLGTIFGLSIVLGVIYERTDNLVMPALVHGIYNAVVFTNLYFLVG
;
A
#
# COMPACT_ATOMS: atom_id res chain seq x y z
N SER A 1 -2.06 19.08 21.01
CA SER A 1 -0.62 18.85 21.29
C SER A 1 -0.21 17.46 20.78
N VAL A 2 0.54 17.42 19.69
CA VAL A 2 0.97 16.21 18.94
C VAL A 2 2.37 15.66 19.34
N PRO A 3 2.97 15.93 20.49
CA PRO A 3 4.33 15.42 20.78
C PRO A 3 4.39 13.94 21.21
N ALA A 4 3.29 13.33 21.66
CA ALA A 4 3.33 11.98 22.22
C ALA A 4 3.27 10.85 21.15
N LEU A 5 2.77 11.11 19.95
CA LEU A 5 2.64 10.11 18.89
C LEU A 5 3.95 9.89 18.11
N SER A 6 4.76 10.92 17.92
CA SER A 6 6.03 10.80 17.19
C SER A 6 7.07 9.93 17.92
N SER A 7 7.00 9.86 19.25
CA SER A 7 7.88 8.98 20.05
C SER A 7 7.41 7.53 20.13
N SER A 8 6.13 7.25 19.85
CA SER A 8 5.57 5.90 19.92
C SER A 8 5.63 5.14 18.57
N ILE A 9 5.74 5.84 17.43
CA ILE A 9 5.84 5.22 16.11
C ILE A 9 7.00 4.22 16.00
N PRO A 10 8.23 4.54 16.45
CA PRO A 10 9.33 3.57 16.44
C PRO A 10 9.05 2.35 17.33
N VAL A 11 8.41 2.56 18.48
CA VAL A 11 8.07 1.47 19.42
C VAL A 11 7.02 0.54 18.83
N VAL A 12 6.00 1.08 18.18
CA VAL A 12 4.96 0.31 17.48
C VAL A 12 5.55 -0.47 16.31
N PHE A 13 6.41 0.16 15.54
CA PHE A 13 7.12 -0.49 14.44
C PHE A 13 8.00 -1.65 14.94
N VAL A 14 8.81 -1.42 15.98
CA VAL A 14 9.65 -2.46 16.60
C VAL A 14 8.79 -3.57 17.19
N ALA A 15 7.70 -3.25 17.88
CA ALA A 15 6.79 -4.24 18.46
C ALA A 15 6.10 -5.07 17.36
N PHE A 16 5.66 -4.45 16.26
CA PHE A 16 5.02 -5.14 15.13
C PHE A 16 6.01 -6.06 14.40
N VAL A 17 7.22 -5.58 14.13
CA VAL A 17 8.30 -6.38 13.54
C VAL A 17 8.69 -7.53 14.47
N THR A 18 8.84 -7.26 15.77
CA THR A 18 9.20 -8.28 16.76
C THR A 18 8.09 -9.33 16.91
N ALA A 19 6.84 -8.92 16.98
CA ALA A 19 5.70 -9.83 17.03
C ALA A 19 5.59 -10.67 15.76
N GLY A 20 5.79 -10.08 14.58
CA GLY A 20 5.81 -10.79 13.30
C GLY A 20 6.96 -11.81 13.21
N LEU A 21 8.15 -11.42 13.65
CA LEU A 21 9.31 -12.33 13.71
C LEU A 21 9.10 -13.46 14.72
N THR A 22 8.56 -13.17 15.90
CA THR A 22 8.30 -14.17 16.95
C THR A 22 7.20 -15.15 16.51
N ALA A 23 6.11 -14.66 15.91
CA ALA A 23 5.09 -15.51 15.33
C ALA A 23 5.65 -16.35 14.17
N GLY A 24 6.50 -15.76 13.32
CA GLY A 24 7.19 -16.46 12.23
C GLY A 24 8.11 -17.58 12.72
N VAL A 25 8.83 -17.36 13.83
CA VAL A 25 9.67 -18.39 14.48
C VAL A 25 8.82 -19.52 15.02
N GLY A 26 7.71 -19.23 15.71
CA GLY A 26 6.81 -20.25 16.25
C GLY A 26 6.14 -21.08 15.14
N VAL A 27 5.72 -20.46 14.07
CA VAL A 27 5.16 -21.16 12.89
C VAL A 27 6.25 -21.99 12.21
N ALA A 28 7.49 -21.49 12.10
CA ALA A 28 8.61 -22.22 11.52
C ALA A 28 8.99 -23.47 12.34
N ASP A 29 8.98 -23.35 13.66
CA ASP A 29 9.23 -24.49 14.58
C ASP A 29 8.12 -25.53 14.43
N TYR A 30 6.85 -25.12 14.41
CA TYR A 30 5.71 -26.00 14.21
C TYR A 30 5.78 -26.80 12.89
N PHE A 31 6.27 -26.17 11.79
CA PHE A 31 6.42 -26.82 10.50
C PHE A 31 7.79 -27.50 10.28
N GLY A 32 8.63 -27.60 11.31
CA GLY A 32 9.93 -28.30 11.23
C GLY A 32 10.95 -27.60 10.32
N ILE A 33 10.87 -26.28 10.18
CA ILE A 33 11.78 -25.50 9.34
C ILE A 33 13.12 -25.34 10.07
N GLY A 34 14.18 -25.91 9.53
CA GLY A 34 15.51 -25.82 10.09
C GLY A 34 16.04 -24.38 10.22
N VAL A 35 17.00 -24.16 11.15
CA VAL A 35 17.57 -22.83 11.46
C VAL A 35 18.11 -22.09 10.23
N GLY A 36 18.68 -22.81 9.26
CA GLY A 36 19.16 -22.22 8.00
C GLY A 36 18.03 -21.63 7.15
N GLY A 37 16.93 -22.35 7.01
CA GLY A 37 15.74 -21.86 6.29
C GLY A 37 15.08 -20.68 7.00
N LEU A 38 15.09 -20.65 8.34
CA LEU A 38 14.57 -19.53 9.12
C LEU A 38 15.40 -18.26 8.94
N LYS A 39 16.74 -18.40 8.95
CA LYS A 39 17.65 -17.26 8.70
C LYS A 39 17.44 -16.67 7.31
N GLN A 40 17.35 -17.49 6.28
CA GLN A 40 17.14 -17.04 4.90
C GLN A 40 15.80 -16.28 4.76
N ARG A 41 14.71 -16.83 5.33
CA ARG A 41 13.40 -16.18 5.34
C ARG A 41 13.41 -14.84 6.09
N GLY A 42 14.04 -14.82 7.28
CA GLY A 42 14.17 -13.58 8.07
C GLY A 42 14.94 -12.50 7.32
N GLN A 43 16.07 -12.85 6.70
CA GLN A 43 16.86 -11.93 5.90
C GLN A 43 16.03 -11.37 4.72
N GLN A 44 15.30 -12.22 4.01
CA GLN A 44 14.48 -11.79 2.89
C GLN A 44 13.35 -10.86 3.34
N VAL A 45 12.66 -11.16 4.45
CA VAL A 45 11.64 -10.28 5.03
C VAL A 45 12.22 -8.92 5.38
N VAL A 46 13.37 -8.87 6.05
CA VAL A 46 14.03 -7.61 6.41
C VAL A 46 14.39 -6.78 5.17
N VAL A 47 15.00 -7.40 4.16
CA VAL A 47 15.37 -6.71 2.91
C VAL A 47 14.13 -6.18 2.19
N LEU A 48 13.10 -7.01 2.01
CA LEU A 48 11.88 -6.62 1.28
C LEU A 48 11.04 -5.61 2.06
N THR A 49 11.07 -5.65 3.39
CA THR A 49 10.50 -4.58 4.23
C THR A 49 11.24 -3.26 3.99
N GLY A 50 12.58 -3.30 3.92
CA GLY A 50 13.39 -2.15 3.54
C GLY A 50 13.03 -1.59 2.15
N VAL A 51 12.80 -2.46 1.16
CA VAL A 51 12.32 -2.06 -0.17
C VAL A 51 10.93 -1.39 -0.10
N GLY A 52 10.01 -1.93 0.70
CA GLY A 52 8.69 -1.32 0.93
C GLY A 52 8.77 0.08 1.52
N PHE A 53 9.60 0.25 2.55
CA PHE A 53 9.84 1.58 3.14
C PHE A 53 10.61 2.52 2.20
N ALA A 54 11.54 2.01 1.38
CA ALA A 54 12.19 2.82 0.36
C ALA A 54 11.16 3.37 -0.65
N GLY A 55 10.16 2.56 -1.04
CA GLY A 55 9.02 3.01 -1.82
C GLY A 55 8.22 4.12 -1.13
N LEU A 56 7.88 3.91 0.15
CA LEU A 56 7.15 4.91 0.95
C LEU A 56 7.89 6.25 1.06
N PHE A 57 9.21 6.23 1.22
CA PHE A 57 10.00 7.45 1.41
C PHE A 57 10.52 8.05 0.10
N SER A 58 10.49 7.32 -1.00
CA SER A 58 10.99 7.81 -2.30
C SER A 58 10.30 9.09 -2.79
N PRO A 59 8.98 9.35 -2.56
CA PRO A 59 8.34 10.60 -2.93
C PRO A 59 8.96 11.85 -2.29
N TYR A 60 9.56 11.74 -1.10
CA TYR A 60 10.25 12.88 -0.47
C TYR A 60 11.45 13.37 -1.29
N LEU A 61 12.05 12.49 -2.10
CA LEU A 61 13.15 12.83 -3.00
C LEU A 61 12.67 13.25 -4.40
N THR A 62 11.63 12.60 -4.90
CA THR A 62 11.17 12.77 -6.28
C THR A 62 10.14 13.88 -6.44
N THR A 63 9.24 14.09 -5.47
CA THR A 63 8.24 15.16 -5.53
C THR A 63 8.82 16.55 -5.67
N PRO A 64 9.89 16.95 -4.94
CA PRO A 64 10.51 18.25 -5.14
C PRO A 64 11.06 18.45 -6.58
N VAL A 65 11.60 17.38 -7.18
CA VAL A 65 12.10 17.44 -8.58
C VAL A 65 10.94 17.64 -9.56
N ILE A 66 9.85 16.91 -9.39
CA ILE A 66 8.63 17.04 -10.21
C ILE A 66 7.97 18.41 -10.01
N ALA A 67 8.12 19.03 -8.83
CA ALA A 67 7.57 20.35 -8.55
C ALA A 67 8.28 21.49 -9.32
N ILE A 68 9.58 21.35 -9.66
CA ILE A 68 10.39 22.42 -10.28
C ILE A 68 9.67 23.13 -11.44
N PRO A 69 9.11 22.46 -12.46
CA PRO A 69 8.45 23.13 -13.56
C PRO A 69 7.12 23.82 -13.17
N VAL A 70 6.55 23.50 -12.01
CA VAL A 70 5.29 24.10 -11.52
C VAL A 70 5.56 25.34 -10.69
N LEU A 71 6.71 25.45 -10.03
CA LEU A 71 7.08 26.56 -9.14
C LEU A 71 6.84 27.96 -9.75
N PRO A 72 7.20 28.24 -11.02
CA PRO A 72 7.02 29.58 -11.61
C PRO A 72 5.55 30.01 -11.74
N PHE A 73 4.61 29.05 -11.68
CA PHE A 73 3.17 29.30 -11.87
C PHE A 73 2.42 29.39 -10.55
N LEU A 74 3.04 29.00 -9.41
CA LEU A 74 2.35 28.91 -8.11
C LEU A 74 1.74 30.25 -7.67
N ASP A 75 2.40 31.39 -7.97
CA ASP A 75 1.89 32.70 -7.57
C ASP A 75 0.63 33.12 -8.37
N SER A 76 0.44 32.56 -9.57
CA SER A 76 -0.73 32.79 -10.41
C SER A 76 -1.90 31.86 -10.09
N PHE A 77 -1.68 30.80 -9.31
CA PHE A 77 -2.69 29.80 -8.98
C PHE A 77 -3.58 30.29 -7.84
N SER A 78 -4.89 30.04 -7.96
CA SER A 78 -5.80 30.11 -6.83
C SER A 78 -5.45 29.02 -5.79
N GLU A 79 -5.99 29.12 -4.58
CA GLU A 79 -5.78 28.12 -3.52
C GLU A 79 -6.19 26.70 -3.96
N VAL A 80 -7.35 26.58 -4.61
CA VAL A 80 -7.84 25.32 -5.19
C VAL A 80 -6.86 24.79 -6.22
N GLN A 81 -6.40 25.62 -7.17
CA GLN A 81 -5.45 25.20 -8.19
C GLN A 81 -4.13 24.71 -7.60
N ARG A 82 -3.63 25.38 -6.55
CA ARG A 82 -2.42 24.91 -5.82
C ARG A 82 -2.65 23.56 -5.18
N THR A 83 -3.81 23.34 -4.54
CA THR A 83 -4.16 22.04 -3.94
C THR A 83 -4.19 20.94 -4.99
N LEU A 84 -4.85 21.15 -6.12
CA LEU A 84 -4.92 20.18 -7.22
C LEU A 84 -3.53 19.91 -7.81
N ALA A 85 -2.73 20.95 -8.06
CA ALA A 85 -1.37 20.82 -8.58
C ALA A 85 -0.49 20.00 -7.61
N ASN A 86 -0.57 20.26 -6.31
CA ASN A 86 0.16 19.52 -5.29
C ASN A 86 -0.21 18.03 -5.27
N GLN A 87 -1.50 17.68 -5.46
CA GLN A 87 -1.93 16.28 -5.56
C GLN A 87 -1.32 15.60 -6.80
N VAL A 88 -1.39 16.25 -7.97
CA VAL A 88 -0.78 15.70 -9.20
C VAL A 88 0.72 15.51 -9.02
N VAL A 89 1.42 16.55 -8.56
CA VAL A 89 2.87 16.53 -8.35
C VAL A 89 3.26 15.43 -7.34
N GLY A 90 2.51 15.30 -6.26
CA GLY A 90 2.73 14.27 -5.25
C GLY A 90 2.58 12.85 -5.82
N GLN A 91 1.50 12.59 -6.58
CA GLN A 91 1.26 11.28 -7.16
C GLN A 91 2.25 10.93 -8.28
N VAL A 92 2.63 11.90 -9.12
CA VAL A 92 3.69 11.70 -10.13
C VAL A 92 5.05 11.49 -9.45
N GLY A 93 5.32 12.20 -8.36
CA GLY A 93 6.50 11.99 -7.53
C GLY A 93 6.55 10.58 -6.94
N MET A 94 5.42 10.07 -6.43
CA MET A 94 5.30 8.70 -5.94
C MET A 94 5.55 7.68 -7.06
N ALA A 95 4.97 7.87 -8.23
CA ALA A 95 5.19 7.00 -9.38
C ALA A 95 6.68 6.95 -9.77
N LEU A 96 7.31 8.12 -9.92
CA LEU A 96 8.74 8.20 -10.24
C LEU A 96 9.60 7.54 -9.15
N GLY A 97 9.30 7.82 -7.89
CA GLY A 97 9.99 7.21 -6.76
C GLY A 97 9.90 5.68 -6.77
N THR A 98 8.70 5.16 -7.00
CA THR A 98 8.49 3.71 -7.13
C THR A 98 9.30 3.13 -8.31
N VAL A 99 9.30 3.78 -9.47
CA VAL A 99 10.10 3.33 -10.63
C VAL A 99 11.59 3.28 -10.29
N LEU A 100 12.11 4.28 -9.58
CA LEU A 100 13.51 4.32 -9.18
C LEU A 100 13.85 3.19 -8.19
N VAL A 101 12.98 2.93 -7.20
CA VAL A 101 13.16 1.84 -6.24
C VAL A 101 13.10 0.48 -6.94
N VAL A 102 12.11 0.26 -7.82
CA VAL A 102 11.99 -0.98 -8.61
C VAL A 102 13.19 -1.15 -9.52
N GLY A 103 13.61 -0.11 -10.24
CA GLY A 103 14.80 -0.14 -11.11
C GLY A 103 16.08 -0.48 -10.35
N ALA A 104 16.28 0.13 -9.17
CA ALA A 104 17.39 -0.19 -8.28
C ALA A 104 17.34 -1.65 -7.80
N PHE A 105 16.15 -2.12 -7.40
CA PHE A 105 15.94 -3.51 -6.99
C PHE A 105 16.29 -4.48 -8.11
N LEU A 106 15.77 -4.29 -9.33
CA LEU A 106 16.06 -5.14 -10.48
C LEU A 106 17.57 -5.18 -10.75
N LYS A 107 18.24 -4.03 -10.74
CA LYS A 107 19.68 -3.92 -10.97
C LYS A 107 20.51 -4.65 -9.91
N VAL A 108 20.17 -4.48 -8.62
CA VAL A 108 20.90 -5.11 -7.51
C VAL A 108 20.69 -6.62 -7.46
N THR A 109 19.54 -7.09 -7.94
CA THR A 109 19.20 -8.52 -7.95
C THR A 109 19.48 -9.21 -9.29
N ASP A 110 20.16 -8.53 -10.25
CA ASP A 110 20.46 -9.02 -11.60
C ASP A 110 19.21 -9.53 -12.35
N ARG A 111 18.06 -8.84 -12.16
CA ARG A 111 16.80 -9.12 -12.85
C ARG A 111 16.57 -8.08 -13.93
N ASP A 112 15.97 -8.52 -15.03
CA ASP A 112 15.56 -7.65 -16.12
C ASP A 112 14.06 -7.30 -16.08
N LEU A 113 13.58 -6.55 -17.07
CA LEU A 113 12.18 -6.13 -17.13
C LEU A 113 11.19 -7.28 -17.32
N SER A 114 11.64 -8.48 -17.72
CA SER A 114 10.77 -9.66 -17.80
C SER A 114 10.31 -10.16 -16.43
N PHE A 115 10.97 -9.69 -15.36
CA PHE A 115 10.51 -9.92 -14.00
C PHE A 115 9.15 -9.25 -13.71
N ILE A 116 8.77 -8.21 -14.48
CA ILE A 116 7.49 -7.51 -14.31
C ILE A 116 6.40 -8.25 -15.07
N ASP A 117 5.40 -8.78 -14.34
CA ASP A 117 4.30 -9.58 -14.87
C ASP A 117 3.22 -8.71 -15.51
N LEU A 118 3.57 -8.03 -16.61
CA LEU A 118 2.63 -7.23 -17.39
C LEU A 118 2.08 -8.06 -18.56
N ARG A 119 0.82 -8.44 -18.47
CA ARG A 119 0.10 -9.13 -19.54
C ARG A 119 -1.20 -8.41 -19.89
N ARG A 120 -1.57 -8.42 -21.15
CA ARG A 120 -2.87 -7.86 -21.58
C ARG A 120 -4.00 -8.66 -20.96
N PRO A 121 -4.99 -7.97 -20.33
CA PRO A 121 -6.16 -8.63 -19.77
C PRO A 121 -6.93 -9.44 -20.85
N THR A 122 -7.39 -10.60 -20.45
CA THR A 122 -8.31 -11.44 -21.24
C THR A 122 -9.74 -11.29 -20.71
N LEU A 123 -10.72 -11.83 -21.43
CA LEU A 123 -12.11 -11.84 -20.94
C LEU A 123 -12.27 -12.60 -19.61
N ARG A 124 -11.43 -13.60 -19.33
CA ARG A 124 -11.41 -14.30 -18.04
C ARG A 124 -10.92 -13.41 -16.92
N ASP A 125 -10.03 -12.50 -17.22
CA ASP A 125 -9.46 -11.58 -16.23
C ASP A 125 -10.49 -10.56 -15.74
N LEU A 126 -11.55 -10.26 -16.52
CA LEU A 126 -12.68 -9.44 -16.09
C LEU A 126 -13.39 -10.02 -14.86
N VAL A 127 -13.45 -11.36 -14.74
CA VAL A 127 -14.03 -12.03 -13.57
C VAL A 127 -13.19 -11.72 -12.32
N TRP A 128 -11.86 -11.67 -12.44
CA TRP A 128 -10.98 -11.30 -11.34
C TRP A 128 -11.12 -9.83 -10.95
N ILE A 129 -11.33 -8.93 -11.93
CA ILE A 129 -11.53 -7.51 -11.64
C ILE A 129 -12.86 -7.30 -10.92
N VAL A 130 -13.98 -7.78 -11.49
CA VAL A 130 -15.31 -7.62 -10.89
C VAL A 130 -15.41 -8.37 -9.57
N GLY A 131 -14.99 -9.64 -9.53
CA GLY A 131 -14.99 -10.45 -8.33
C GLY A 131 -14.10 -9.86 -7.23
N GLY A 132 -12.91 -9.37 -7.60
CA GLY A 132 -11.98 -8.72 -6.67
C GLY A 132 -12.57 -7.47 -6.03
N ILE A 133 -13.22 -6.61 -6.81
CA ILE A 133 -13.92 -5.41 -6.30
C ILE A 133 -15.03 -5.82 -5.31
N VAL A 134 -15.86 -6.78 -5.70
CA VAL A 134 -16.95 -7.27 -4.82
C VAL A 134 -16.38 -7.85 -3.51
N VAL A 135 -15.31 -8.63 -3.60
CA VAL A 135 -14.67 -9.23 -2.41
C VAL A 135 -14.02 -8.15 -1.55
N LEU A 136 -13.35 -7.13 -2.14
CA LEU A 136 -12.77 -6.02 -1.36
C LEU A 136 -13.83 -5.28 -0.54
N PHE A 137 -14.94 -4.90 -1.19
CA PHE A 137 -16.04 -4.23 -0.47
C PHE A 137 -16.72 -5.16 0.54
N GLY A 138 -16.85 -6.45 0.24
CA GLY A 138 -17.37 -7.45 1.16
C GLY A 138 -16.49 -7.61 2.41
N VAL A 139 -15.17 -7.66 2.25
CA VAL A 139 -14.20 -7.72 3.36
C VAL A 139 -14.24 -6.42 4.16
N LEU A 140 -14.25 -5.25 3.51
CA LEU A 140 -14.37 -3.96 4.18
C LEU A 140 -15.65 -3.89 5.03
N TYR A 141 -16.78 -4.31 4.46
CA TYR A 141 -18.07 -4.34 5.14
C TYR A 141 -18.06 -5.27 6.35
N ALA A 142 -17.52 -6.48 6.20
CA ALA A 142 -17.42 -7.45 7.29
C ALA A 142 -16.53 -6.94 8.44
N ILE A 143 -15.39 -6.30 8.11
CA ILE A 143 -14.52 -5.66 9.10
C ILE A 143 -15.26 -4.52 9.80
N SER A 144 -15.95 -3.67 9.06
CA SER A 144 -16.72 -2.53 9.60
C SER A 144 -17.82 -3.00 10.56
N LEU A 145 -18.56 -4.06 10.22
CA LEU A 145 -19.54 -4.66 11.12
C LEU A 145 -18.89 -5.21 12.40
N SER A 146 -17.72 -5.85 12.28
CA SER A 146 -16.99 -6.39 13.44
C SER A 146 -16.51 -5.27 14.35
N MET A 147 -16.04 -4.15 13.78
CA MET A 147 -15.64 -2.96 14.54
C MET A 147 -16.83 -2.34 15.27
N GLN A 148 -17.97 -2.17 14.59
CA GLN A 148 -19.20 -1.67 15.22
C GLN A 148 -19.67 -2.55 16.36
N ALA A 149 -19.65 -3.89 16.17
CA ALA A 149 -20.08 -4.84 17.20
C ALA A 149 -19.16 -4.85 18.43
N THR A 150 -17.89 -4.51 18.27
CA THR A 150 -16.89 -4.51 19.35
C THR A 150 -16.62 -3.12 19.94
N GLY A 151 -17.18 -2.06 19.36
CA GLY A 151 -16.89 -0.68 19.76
C GLY A 151 -15.47 -0.22 19.43
N VAL A 152 -14.77 -0.93 18.52
CA VAL A 152 -13.44 -0.54 18.08
C VAL A 152 -13.56 0.54 17.01
N GLU A 153 -12.89 1.67 17.22
CA GLU A 153 -12.82 2.77 16.26
C GLU A 153 -11.58 2.62 15.37
N SER A 154 -11.69 3.01 14.09
CA SER A 154 -10.56 3.14 13.18
C SER A 154 -10.02 4.57 13.18
N ALA A 155 -8.74 4.72 12.87
CA ALA A 155 -8.16 6.04 12.57
C ALA A 155 -8.57 6.48 11.16
N ASP A 156 -8.80 7.77 10.97
CA ASP A 156 -9.00 8.34 9.65
C ASP A 156 -7.69 8.34 8.87
N HIS A 157 -7.80 8.08 7.57
CA HIS A 157 -6.66 8.24 6.68
C HIS A 157 -6.32 9.73 6.52
N ALA A 158 -5.04 10.07 6.43
CA ALA A 158 -4.59 11.45 6.23
C ALA A 158 -5.23 12.14 5.01
N THR A 159 -5.56 11.39 3.97
CA THR A 159 -6.31 11.88 2.80
C THR A 159 -7.73 12.31 3.18
N THR A 160 -8.42 11.58 4.07
CA THR A 160 -9.76 11.94 4.55
C THR A 160 -9.72 13.29 5.26
N GLN A 161 -8.79 13.48 6.19
CA GLN A 161 -8.62 14.76 6.90
C GLN A 161 -8.25 15.92 5.95
N SER A 162 -7.50 15.64 4.90
CA SER A 162 -7.17 16.64 3.89
C SER A 162 -8.37 17.00 3.01
N ALA A 163 -9.19 16.01 2.67
CA ALA A 163 -10.39 16.19 1.88
C ALA A 163 -11.49 16.97 2.61
N GLU A 164 -11.58 16.87 3.93
CA GLU A 164 -12.47 17.72 4.75
C GLU A 164 -12.17 19.23 4.62
N ARG A 165 -10.92 19.57 4.28
CA ARG A 165 -10.46 20.95 4.11
C ARG A 165 -10.51 21.42 2.66
N ALA A 166 -10.33 20.49 1.72
CA ALA A 166 -10.24 20.78 0.29
C ALA A 166 -10.80 19.58 -0.51
N PRO A 167 -12.15 19.39 -0.54
CA PRO A 167 -12.76 18.24 -1.19
C PRO A 167 -12.45 18.11 -2.67
N GLU A 168 -12.14 19.22 -3.35
CA GLU A 168 -11.80 19.25 -4.77
C GLU A 168 -10.57 18.39 -5.11
N MET A 169 -9.67 18.15 -4.14
CA MET A 169 -8.52 17.28 -4.35
C MET A 169 -8.93 15.87 -4.76
N LEU A 170 -10.10 15.40 -4.30
CA LEU A 170 -10.61 14.07 -4.61
C LEU A 170 -10.94 13.90 -6.10
N LEU A 171 -11.37 14.99 -6.78
CA LEU A 171 -11.65 14.97 -8.23
C LEU A 171 -10.40 14.61 -9.05
N VAL A 172 -9.22 14.97 -8.55
CA VAL A 172 -7.93 14.60 -9.15
C VAL A 172 -7.48 13.21 -8.68
N LEU A 173 -7.68 12.89 -7.41
CA LEU A 173 -7.29 11.59 -6.86
C LEU A 173 -8.09 10.42 -7.44
N ILE A 174 -9.37 10.62 -7.81
CA ILE A 174 -10.20 9.58 -8.42
C ILE A 174 -9.53 8.99 -9.69
N PRO A 175 -9.21 9.75 -10.74
CA PRO A 175 -8.52 9.20 -11.89
C PRO A 175 -7.09 8.74 -11.56
N LEU A 176 -6.37 9.44 -10.68
CA LEU A 176 -5.01 9.07 -10.30
C LEU A 176 -4.97 7.77 -9.48
N ALA A 177 -6.04 7.40 -8.78
CA ALA A 177 -6.15 6.12 -8.11
C ALA A 177 -6.02 4.94 -9.11
N ILE A 178 -6.67 5.06 -10.26
CA ILE A 178 -6.66 4.02 -11.30
C ILE A 178 -5.36 4.06 -12.12
N LEU A 179 -4.86 5.28 -12.42
CA LEU A 179 -3.75 5.45 -13.35
C LEU A 179 -2.38 5.41 -12.68
N ILE A 180 -2.30 5.74 -11.40
CA ILE A 180 -1.03 5.89 -10.68
C ILE A 180 -1.04 5.08 -9.38
N ILE A 181 -1.92 5.36 -8.41
CA ILE A 181 -1.83 4.77 -7.08
C ILE A 181 -1.87 3.23 -7.16
N GLY A 182 -2.96 2.66 -7.69
CA GLY A 182 -3.09 1.22 -7.85
C GLY A 182 -1.91 0.60 -8.61
N PRO A 183 -1.60 1.03 -9.84
CA PRO A 183 -0.51 0.45 -10.63
C PRO A 183 0.86 0.48 -9.95
N PHE A 184 1.28 1.59 -9.36
CA PHE A 184 2.62 1.71 -8.80
C PHE A 184 2.75 1.08 -7.41
N GLU A 185 1.71 1.09 -6.59
CA GLU A 185 1.71 0.34 -5.35
C GLU A 185 1.71 -1.16 -5.61
N GLU A 186 0.89 -1.67 -6.52
CA GLU A 186 0.87 -3.09 -6.83
C GLU A 186 2.17 -3.54 -7.53
N LEU A 187 2.81 -2.68 -8.34
CA LEU A 187 4.12 -2.94 -8.90
C LEU A 187 5.16 -3.22 -7.80
N LEU A 188 5.18 -2.41 -6.75
CA LEU A 188 6.14 -2.58 -5.67
C LEU A 188 5.75 -3.76 -4.75
N TYR A 189 4.50 -3.79 -4.28
CA TYR A 189 4.11 -4.73 -3.22
C TYR A 189 3.75 -6.12 -3.75
N ARG A 190 3.18 -6.25 -4.95
CA ARG A 190 2.86 -7.57 -5.53
C ARG A 190 3.98 -8.07 -6.42
N ASN A 191 4.36 -7.28 -7.42
CA ASN A 191 5.33 -7.77 -8.40
C ASN A 191 6.75 -7.86 -7.82
N VAL A 192 7.20 -6.86 -7.05
CA VAL A 192 8.56 -6.91 -6.46
C VAL A 192 8.57 -7.69 -5.16
N ILE A 193 7.81 -7.27 -4.14
CA ILE A 193 7.91 -7.84 -2.79
C ILE A 193 7.30 -9.24 -2.73
N GLN A 194 6.00 -9.39 -3.06
CA GLN A 194 5.32 -10.67 -2.95
C GLN A 194 5.93 -11.73 -3.86
N LYS A 195 6.24 -11.39 -5.12
CA LYS A 195 6.86 -12.33 -6.06
C LYS A 195 8.24 -12.81 -5.59
N SER A 196 9.05 -11.90 -5.05
CA SER A 196 10.36 -12.29 -4.49
C SER A 196 10.23 -13.22 -3.29
N LEU A 197 9.19 -13.07 -2.46
CA LEU A 197 8.93 -13.97 -1.34
C LEU A 197 8.62 -15.41 -1.78
N TYR A 198 8.17 -15.66 -3.00
CA TYR A 198 7.94 -17.01 -3.51
C TYR A 198 9.20 -17.87 -3.58
N GLU A 199 10.39 -17.28 -3.50
CA GLU A 199 11.65 -18.01 -3.49
C GLU A 199 11.90 -18.76 -2.17
N THR A 200 11.31 -18.29 -1.05
CA THR A 200 11.57 -18.85 0.28
C THR A 200 10.29 -19.21 1.04
N PHE A 201 9.14 -18.67 0.64
CA PHE A 201 7.84 -18.93 1.23
C PHE A 201 6.93 -19.70 0.28
N SER A 202 5.95 -20.43 0.82
CA SER A 202 4.82 -20.89 0.03
C SER A 202 4.07 -19.68 -0.55
N ARG A 203 3.34 -19.86 -1.65
CA ARG A 203 2.56 -18.76 -2.28
C ARG A 203 1.62 -18.08 -1.27
N ALA A 204 0.90 -18.86 -0.45
CA ALA A 204 0.04 -18.32 0.60
C ALA A 204 0.84 -17.57 1.68
N GLY A 205 1.98 -18.11 2.11
CA GLY A 205 2.87 -17.44 3.07
C GLY A 205 3.41 -16.11 2.54
N ALA A 206 3.80 -16.07 1.27
CA ALA A 206 4.26 -14.85 0.61
C ALA A 206 3.16 -13.79 0.53
N VAL A 207 1.90 -14.17 0.24
CA VAL A 207 0.75 -13.26 0.28
C VAL A 207 0.58 -12.65 1.67
N VAL A 208 0.64 -13.48 2.72
CA VAL A 208 0.50 -12.99 4.11
C VAL A 208 1.64 -12.03 4.47
N VAL A 209 2.91 -12.41 4.21
CA VAL A 209 4.06 -11.58 4.55
C VAL A 209 4.06 -10.26 3.77
N ALA A 210 3.78 -10.28 2.47
CA ALA A 210 3.66 -9.07 1.66
C ALA A 210 2.54 -8.15 2.15
N SER A 211 1.41 -8.73 2.59
CA SER A 211 0.28 -7.97 3.14
C SER A 211 0.60 -7.34 4.50
N VAL A 212 1.42 -8.00 5.33
CA VAL A 212 1.95 -7.41 6.57
C VAL A 212 2.86 -6.22 6.25
N ILE A 213 3.76 -6.37 5.27
CA ILE A 213 4.65 -5.27 4.85
C ILE A 213 3.82 -4.09 4.31
N PHE A 214 2.82 -4.39 3.46
CA PHE A 214 1.91 -3.37 2.91
C PHE A 214 1.16 -2.61 4.01
N ALA A 215 0.60 -3.32 4.99
CA ALA A 215 -0.06 -2.68 6.13
C ALA A 215 0.92 -1.84 6.97
N ALA A 216 2.13 -2.34 7.21
CA ALA A 216 3.14 -1.65 8.03
C ALA A 216 3.57 -0.30 7.42
N VAL A 217 3.72 -0.19 6.11
CA VAL A 217 4.10 1.07 5.47
C VAL A 217 2.98 2.13 5.53
N HIS A 218 1.73 1.73 5.74
CA HIS A 218 0.60 2.64 5.89
C HIS A 218 0.48 3.26 7.29
N VAL A 219 1.34 2.88 8.25
CA VAL A 219 1.30 3.42 9.61
C VAL A 219 1.31 4.95 9.66
N LEU A 220 2.07 5.61 8.77
CA LEU A 220 2.13 7.07 8.72
C LEU A 220 0.83 7.70 8.22
N ALA A 221 0.15 7.05 7.28
CA ALA A 221 -1.11 7.53 6.73
C ALA A 221 -2.27 7.49 7.74
N TYR A 222 -2.17 6.62 8.75
CA TYR A 222 -3.16 6.45 9.81
C TYR A 222 -2.70 6.95 11.19
N SER A 223 -1.56 7.64 11.29
CA SER A 223 -1.06 8.24 12.54
C SER A 223 -1.84 9.50 12.97
N THR A 224 -3.17 9.44 12.81
CA THR A 224 -4.11 10.56 13.03
C THR A 224 -4.90 10.42 14.33
N ALA A 225 -4.82 9.25 14.99
CA ALA A 225 -5.58 8.91 16.18
C ALA A 225 -4.75 8.08 17.17
N GLY A 226 -5.39 7.61 18.26
CA GLY A 226 -4.75 6.75 19.26
C GLY A 226 -4.29 5.39 18.71
N LEU A 227 -3.33 4.77 19.41
CA LEU A 227 -2.68 3.53 18.98
C LEU A 227 -3.67 2.40 18.63
N GLY A 228 -4.74 2.22 19.41
CA GLY A 228 -5.76 1.20 19.16
C GLY A 228 -6.44 1.38 17.80
N ALA A 229 -6.83 2.63 17.48
CA ALA A 229 -7.45 2.97 16.20
C ALA A 229 -6.49 2.78 15.02
N VAL A 230 -5.21 3.13 15.19
CA VAL A 230 -4.16 2.87 14.17
C VAL A 230 -4.04 1.38 13.90
N ILE A 231 -3.95 0.53 14.93
CA ILE A 231 -3.86 -0.93 14.77
C ILE A 231 -5.09 -1.48 14.05
N ALA A 232 -6.30 -0.99 14.39
CA ALA A 232 -7.53 -1.39 13.73
C ALA A 232 -7.53 -1.03 12.23
N SER A 233 -7.08 0.18 11.87
CA SER A 233 -6.94 0.61 10.48
C SER A 233 -5.91 -0.22 9.72
N LEU A 234 -4.74 -0.50 10.33
CA LEU A 234 -3.73 -1.38 9.72
C LEU A 234 -4.22 -2.81 9.54
N GLY A 235 -5.05 -3.31 10.47
CA GLY A 235 -5.74 -4.60 10.33
C GLY A 235 -6.69 -4.62 9.13
N THR A 236 -7.41 -3.53 8.88
CA THR A 236 -8.25 -3.35 7.70
C THR A 236 -7.42 -3.38 6.42
N ILE A 237 -6.34 -2.59 6.37
CA ILE A 237 -5.42 -2.57 5.22
C ILE A 237 -4.81 -3.96 4.97
N PHE A 238 -4.42 -4.67 6.03
CA PHE A 238 -3.94 -6.04 5.92
C PHE A 238 -4.98 -6.96 5.26
N GLY A 239 -6.24 -6.93 5.71
CA GLY A 239 -7.32 -7.75 5.15
C GLY A 239 -7.56 -7.45 3.66
N LEU A 240 -7.62 -6.18 3.27
CA LEU A 240 -7.77 -5.76 1.87
C LEU A 240 -6.55 -6.17 1.04
N SER A 241 -5.35 -6.04 1.60
CA SER A 241 -4.09 -6.43 0.97
C SER A 241 -4.01 -7.94 0.69
N ILE A 242 -4.53 -8.79 1.57
CA ILE A 242 -4.65 -10.24 1.31
C ILE A 242 -5.45 -10.51 0.03
N VAL A 243 -6.58 -9.82 -0.17
CA VAL A 243 -7.41 -9.99 -1.37
C VAL A 243 -6.61 -9.66 -2.64
N LEU A 244 -5.93 -8.52 -2.66
CA LEU A 244 -5.10 -8.10 -3.80
C LEU A 244 -3.93 -9.08 -4.03
N GLY A 245 -3.30 -9.56 -2.95
CA GLY A 245 -2.23 -10.55 -3.00
C GLY A 245 -2.69 -11.89 -3.57
N VAL A 246 -3.89 -12.34 -3.22
CA VAL A 246 -4.50 -13.56 -3.78
C VAL A 246 -4.83 -13.37 -5.27
N ILE A 247 -5.38 -12.20 -5.66
CA ILE A 247 -5.64 -11.91 -7.07
C ILE A 247 -4.34 -11.99 -7.89
N TYR A 248 -3.26 -11.39 -7.40
CA TYR A 248 -1.96 -11.47 -8.07
C TYR A 248 -1.44 -12.91 -8.14
N GLU A 249 -1.49 -13.65 -7.04
CA GLU A 249 -1.06 -15.05 -6.96
C GLU A 249 -1.81 -15.97 -7.94
N ARG A 250 -3.11 -15.71 -8.15
CA ARG A 250 -3.97 -16.52 -9.02
C ARG A 250 -3.88 -16.15 -10.49
N THR A 251 -3.48 -14.93 -10.78
CA THR A 251 -3.45 -14.42 -12.16
C THR A 251 -2.05 -14.33 -12.73
N ASP A 252 -0.99 -14.29 -11.90
CA ASP A 252 0.38 -13.96 -12.30
C ASP A 252 0.39 -12.76 -13.29
N ASN A 253 -0.45 -11.74 -13.01
CA ASN A 253 -0.61 -10.56 -13.86
C ASN A 253 -0.85 -9.32 -13.00
N LEU A 254 0.11 -8.40 -13.02
CA LEU A 254 0.10 -7.17 -12.25
C LEU A 254 -1.12 -6.27 -12.55
N VAL A 255 -1.62 -6.31 -13.79
CA VAL A 255 -2.75 -5.46 -14.22
C VAL A 255 -4.02 -5.76 -13.42
N MET A 256 -4.21 -7.01 -12.97
CA MET A 256 -5.41 -7.40 -12.24
C MET A 256 -5.53 -6.74 -10.87
N PRO A 257 -4.58 -6.94 -9.93
CA PRO A 257 -4.65 -6.26 -8.64
C PRO A 257 -4.54 -4.74 -8.79
N ALA A 258 -3.78 -4.22 -9.76
CA ALA A 258 -3.66 -2.79 -10.01
C ALA A 258 -5.02 -2.14 -10.38
N LEU A 259 -5.79 -2.75 -11.27
CA LEU A 259 -7.13 -2.26 -11.62
C LEU A 259 -8.11 -2.41 -10.45
N VAL A 260 -8.11 -3.56 -9.78
CA VAL A 260 -9.00 -3.77 -8.62
C VAL A 260 -8.72 -2.75 -7.53
N HIS A 261 -7.45 -2.52 -7.18
CA HIS A 261 -7.03 -1.54 -6.19
C HIS A 261 -7.37 -0.11 -6.61
N GLY A 262 -7.01 0.28 -7.84
CA GLY A 262 -7.27 1.61 -8.35
C GLY A 262 -8.76 1.93 -8.41
N ILE A 263 -9.60 1.01 -8.89
CA ILE A 263 -11.06 1.18 -8.95
C ILE A 263 -11.65 1.23 -7.53
N TYR A 264 -11.19 0.36 -6.61
CA TYR A 264 -11.60 0.41 -5.21
C TYR A 264 -11.34 1.79 -4.60
N ASN A 265 -10.13 2.31 -4.72
CA ASN A 265 -9.78 3.64 -4.22
C ASN A 265 -10.58 4.75 -4.89
N ALA A 266 -10.81 4.66 -6.22
CA ALA A 266 -11.62 5.62 -6.94
C ALA A 266 -13.06 5.66 -6.43
N VAL A 267 -13.67 4.51 -6.13
CA VAL A 267 -15.02 4.45 -5.53
C VAL A 267 -15.02 5.02 -4.12
N VAL A 268 -14.02 4.71 -3.29
CA VAL A 268 -13.88 5.26 -1.93
C VAL A 268 -13.74 6.79 -1.99
N PHE A 269 -12.88 7.32 -2.86
CA PHE A 269 -12.70 8.77 -3.03
C PHE A 269 -13.94 9.45 -3.58
N THR A 270 -14.66 8.80 -4.50
CA THR A 270 -15.95 9.32 -5.00
C THR A 270 -16.98 9.41 -3.89
N ASN A 271 -17.11 8.35 -3.08
CA ASN A 271 -18.02 8.36 -1.94
C ASN A 271 -17.64 9.45 -0.92
N LEU A 272 -16.34 9.57 -0.62
CA LEU A 272 -15.85 10.61 0.30
C LEU A 272 -16.16 12.02 -0.24
N TYR A 273 -15.98 12.26 -1.54
CA TYR A 273 -16.30 13.54 -2.17
C TYR A 273 -17.77 13.96 -1.94
N PHE A 274 -18.71 13.02 -2.06
CA PHE A 274 -20.13 13.31 -1.81
C PHE A 274 -20.49 13.44 -0.32
N LEU A 275 -19.62 13.00 0.59
CA LEU A 275 -19.84 13.15 2.03
C LEU A 275 -19.30 14.46 2.59
N VAL A 276 -18.23 15.00 2.00
CA VAL A 276 -17.54 16.20 2.55
C VAL A 276 -17.59 17.42 1.62
N GLY A 277 -17.93 17.26 0.35
CA GLY A 277 -18.11 18.31 -0.67
C GLY A 277 -19.57 18.62 -0.85
#